data_3316692bda18aff69ae9eb67a94808b1
#
_entry.id   3316692bda18aff69ae9eb67a94808b1
#
_cell.length_a   1.000
_cell.length_b   1.000
_cell.length_c   1.000
_cell.angle_alpha   90.00
_cell.angle_beta   90.00
_cell.angle_gamma   90.00
#
_symmetry.space_group_name_H-M   'P 1'
#
loop_
_entity.id
_entity.type
_entity.pdbx_description
1 polymer ?
#
loop_
_entity_poly.entity_id
_entity_poly.type
_entity_poly.pdbx_seq_one_letter_code
_entity_poly.pdbx_strand_id
1 'polypeptide(L)'
;MGVIKAAAGDAILTSMWVFCAPSMGVFTSIIASFLGIQARSLPGLFITTIISTVLILTISLIGKLLGGASFNPSTTASFYAAGLNPGTSLLSMAVRFPAQAAGSVGGAKAILQVMPNKYKHMLRGPSLKVDLYTGIIAEGVMTCVLCFALLVIMLRGPRNPIVKIWMLSIATIGLVVAGNGYTGPSMNPANAFGWAYVNNWHNSWELFLVYWIGPFVGATVAAFVFRVLFPPPVPKEKKA
;
A
#
# COMPACT_ATOMS: atom_id res chain seq x y z
N MET A 1 15.79 -4.62 16.33
CA MET A 1 14.64 -4.12 17.12
C MET A 1 13.78 -5.34 17.48
N GLY A 2 13.25 -5.43 18.73
CA GLY A 2 12.37 -6.55 19.09
C GLY A 2 11.07 -6.55 18.30
N VAL A 3 10.49 -7.74 18.04
CA VAL A 3 9.27 -7.91 17.19
C VAL A 3 8.10 -7.05 17.68
N ILE A 4 7.91 -6.97 19.01
CA ILE A 4 6.81 -6.15 19.61
C ILE A 4 6.99 -4.66 19.29
N LYS A 5 8.21 -4.14 19.40
CA LYS A 5 8.50 -2.72 19.07
C LYS A 5 8.27 -2.45 17.57
N ALA A 6 8.63 -3.40 16.71
CA ALA A 6 8.36 -3.31 15.27
C ALA A 6 6.86 -3.32 14.98
N ALA A 7 6.10 -4.20 15.64
CA ALA A 7 4.65 -4.27 15.51
C ALA A 7 3.94 -2.98 15.98
N ALA A 8 4.39 -2.39 17.09
CA ALA A 8 3.87 -1.10 17.56
C ALA A 8 4.14 0.03 16.54
N GLY A 9 5.35 0.09 15.99
CA GLY A 9 5.70 1.02 14.93
C GLY A 9 4.84 0.83 13.68
N ASP A 10 4.61 -0.41 13.28
CA ASP A 10 3.74 -0.76 12.15
C ASP A 10 2.29 -0.31 12.39
N ALA A 11 1.73 -0.55 13.59
CA ALA A 11 0.39 -0.12 13.94
C ALA A 11 0.23 1.40 13.85
N ILE A 12 1.20 2.15 14.39
CA ILE A 12 1.21 3.62 14.33
C ILE A 12 1.28 4.09 12.87
N LEU A 13 2.23 3.56 12.09
CA LEU A 13 2.44 3.99 10.72
C LEU A 13 1.22 3.66 9.83
N THR A 14 0.62 2.48 10.03
CA THR A 14 -0.58 2.08 9.30
C THR A 14 -1.79 2.94 9.66
N SER A 15 -1.94 3.29 10.95
CA SER A 15 -2.98 4.23 11.39
C SER A 15 -2.83 5.58 10.68
N MET A 16 -1.61 6.12 10.62
CA MET A 16 -1.33 7.39 9.92
C MET A 16 -1.61 7.28 8.42
N TRP A 17 -1.20 6.18 7.76
CA TRP A 17 -1.48 5.97 6.35
C TRP A 17 -2.99 5.95 6.06
N VAL A 18 -3.76 5.13 6.80
CA VAL A 18 -5.20 4.98 6.57
C VAL A 18 -5.99 6.23 6.98
N PHE A 19 -5.46 7.02 7.90
CA PHE A 19 -6.00 8.35 8.22
C PHE A 19 -5.78 9.35 7.08
N CYS A 20 -4.58 9.40 6.50
CA CYS A 20 -4.21 10.43 5.51
C CYS A 20 -4.62 10.07 4.08
N ALA A 21 -4.47 8.80 3.66
CA ALA A 21 -4.64 8.40 2.26
C ALA A 21 -6.03 8.75 1.68
N PRO A 22 -7.16 8.56 2.37
CA PRO A 22 -8.47 8.93 1.84
C PRO A 22 -8.64 10.43 1.61
N SER A 23 -7.89 11.27 2.33
CA SER A 23 -7.93 12.72 2.20
C SER A 23 -7.31 13.21 0.88
N MET A 24 -6.50 12.39 0.19
CA MET A 24 -5.90 12.78 -1.10
C MET A 24 -6.97 13.17 -2.13
N GLY A 25 -8.06 12.39 -2.23
CA GLY A 25 -9.18 12.71 -3.13
C GLY A 25 -9.88 14.02 -2.77
N VAL A 26 -10.03 14.28 -1.48
CA VAL A 26 -10.63 15.53 -0.96
C VAL A 26 -9.74 16.72 -1.33
N PHE A 27 -8.44 16.67 -1.03
CA PHE A 27 -7.51 17.73 -1.37
C PHE A 27 -7.40 17.94 -2.89
N THR A 28 -7.35 16.86 -3.67
CA THR A 28 -7.41 16.97 -5.13
C THR A 28 -8.66 17.72 -5.60
N SER A 29 -9.83 17.38 -5.05
CA SER A 29 -11.08 18.03 -5.41
C SER A 29 -11.10 19.52 -5.06
N ILE A 30 -10.58 19.89 -3.89
CA ILE A 30 -10.50 21.30 -3.45
C ILE A 30 -9.56 22.09 -4.38
N ILE A 31 -8.35 21.57 -4.63
CA ILE A 31 -7.36 22.26 -5.48
C ILE A 31 -7.85 22.35 -6.93
N ALA A 32 -8.42 21.27 -7.46
CA ALA A 32 -8.97 21.24 -8.82
C ALA A 32 -10.10 22.26 -8.98
N SER A 33 -11.01 22.34 -8.00
CA SER A 33 -12.07 23.35 -7.97
C SER A 33 -11.53 24.76 -7.95
N PHE A 34 -10.52 25.04 -7.13
CA PHE A 34 -9.86 26.34 -7.07
C PHE A 34 -9.19 26.73 -8.40
N LEU A 35 -8.62 25.77 -9.11
CA LEU A 35 -7.96 25.98 -10.41
C LEU A 35 -8.94 25.93 -11.61
N GLY A 36 -10.24 25.72 -11.38
CA GLY A 36 -11.24 25.60 -12.44
C GLY A 36 -11.09 24.36 -13.32
N ILE A 37 -10.49 23.28 -12.82
CA ILE A 37 -10.29 22.01 -13.54
C ILE A 37 -11.10 20.87 -12.93
N GLN A 38 -11.35 19.82 -13.71
CA GLN A 38 -12.03 18.62 -13.21
C GLN A 38 -11.07 17.73 -12.42
N ALA A 39 -11.46 17.32 -11.21
CA ALA A 39 -10.61 16.48 -10.34
C ALA A 39 -10.26 15.11 -10.97
N ARG A 40 -11.11 14.57 -11.85
CA ARG A 40 -10.88 13.28 -12.55
C ARG A 40 -10.25 13.42 -13.95
N SER A 41 -9.78 14.61 -14.31
CA SER A 41 -9.02 14.86 -15.54
C SER A 41 -7.54 14.52 -15.39
N LEU A 42 -6.77 14.48 -16.48
CA LEU A 42 -5.31 14.30 -16.41
C LEU A 42 -4.62 15.33 -15.51
N PRO A 43 -4.94 16.66 -15.58
CA PRO A 43 -4.41 17.62 -14.61
C PRO A 43 -4.81 17.30 -13.17
N GLY A 44 -6.04 16.83 -12.92
CA GLY A 44 -6.48 16.40 -11.58
C GLY A 44 -5.69 15.19 -11.08
N LEU A 45 -5.42 14.20 -11.93
CA LEU A 45 -4.56 13.06 -11.60
C LEU A 45 -3.11 13.49 -11.31
N PHE A 46 -2.61 14.50 -12.01
CA PHE A 46 -1.29 15.06 -11.71
C PHE A 46 -1.23 15.68 -10.31
N ILE A 47 -2.26 16.45 -9.92
CA ILE A 47 -2.39 16.97 -8.55
C ILE A 47 -2.42 15.84 -7.54
N THR A 48 -3.24 14.79 -7.78
CA THR A 48 -3.29 13.62 -6.90
C THR A 48 -1.92 12.96 -6.76
N THR A 49 -1.16 12.87 -7.83
CA THR A 49 0.20 12.28 -7.83
C THR A 49 1.17 13.12 -7.00
N ILE A 50 1.09 14.45 -7.08
CA ILE A 50 1.90 15.34 -6.22
C ILE A 50 1.55 15.11 -4.74
N ILE A 51 0.26 15.14 -4.39
CA ILE A 51 -0.20 14.93 -3.01
C ILE A 51 0.23 13.54 -2.51
N SER A 52 0.08 12.50 -3.34
CA SER A 52 0.53 11.15 -3.03
C SER A 52 2.04 11.08 -2.79
N THR A 53 2.84 11.79 -3.59
CA THR A 53 4.29 11.83 -3.43
C THR A 53 4.69 12.45 -2.10
N VAL A 54 4.07 13.57 -1.74
CA VAL A 54 4.32 14.21 -0.43
C VAL A 54 3.92 13.29 0.72
N LEU A 55 2.75 12.65 0.62
CA LEU A 55 2.29 11.72 1.64
C LEU A 55 3.22 10.51 1.79
N ILE A 56 3.56 9.84 0.68
CA ILE A 56 4.44 8.65 0.72
C ILE A 56 5.84 9.04 1.24
N LEU A 57 6.37 10.21 0.86
CA LEU A 57 7.64 10.71 1.39
C LEU A 57 7.56 10.89 2.91
N THR A 58 6.52 11.55 3.40
CA THR A 58 6.31 11.79 4.83
C THR A 58 6.18 10.47 5.60
N ILE A 59 5.34 9.56 5.14
CA ILE A 59 5.14 8.24 5.75
C ILE A 59 6.44 7.42 5.71
N SER A 60 7.22 7.49 4.62
CA SER A 60 8.51 6.79 4.52
C SER A 60 9.54 7.33 5.51
N LEU A 61 9.59 8.64 5.73
CA LEU A 61 10.46 9.26 6.73
C LEU A 61 10.07 8.85 8.15
N ILE A 62 8.77 8.91 8.48
CA ILE A 62 8.25 8.49 9.77
C ILE A 62 8.51 6.98 9.99
N GLY A 63 8.29 6.15 8.96
CA GLY A 63 8.59 4.72 9.03
C GLY A 63 10.05 4.43 9.38
N LYS A 64 11.00 5.20 8.82
CA LYS A 64 12.42 5.10 9.18
C LYS A 64 12.66 5.49 10.64
N LEU A 65 12.07 6.58 11.11
CA LEU A 65 12.17 7.01 12.52
C LEU A 65 11.57 5.98 13.48
N LEU A 66 10.53 5.28 13.08
CA LEU A 66 9.93 4.17 13.81
C LEU A 66 10.70 2.83 13.64
N GLY A 67 11.97 2.89 13.18
CA GLY A 67 12.85 1.73 13.10
C GLY A 67 12.57 0.79 11.91
N GLY A 68 12.10 1.31 10.79
CA GLY A 68 11.75 0.55 9.60
C GLY A 68 10.34 -0.02 9.65
N ALA A 69 9.41 0.73 10.27
CA ALA A 69 8.00 0.35 10.27
C ALA A 69 7.42 0.27 8.86
N SER A 70 6.47 -0.63 8.67
CA SER A 70 5.73 -0.85 7.44
C SER A 70 4.23 -0.67 7.69
N PHE A 71 3.50 -0.28 6.65
CA PHE A 71 2.04 -0.07 6.70
C PHE A 71 1.27 -0.94 5.69
N ASN A 72 1.98 -1.85 5.01
CA ASN A 72 1.38 -2.71 3.99
C ASN A 72 1.95 -4.14 4.10
N PRO A 73 1.12 -5.13 4.50
CA PRO A 73 1.53 -6.53 4.59
C PRO A 73 2.07 -7.10 3.27
N SER A 74 1.47 -6.73 2.12
CA SER A 74 1.89 -7.26 0.81
C SER A 74 3.29 -6.78 0.43
N THR A 75 3.61 -5.50 0.64
CA THR A 75 4.97 -5.00 0.37
C THR A 75 5.99 -5.63 1.30
N THR A 76 5.64 -5.83 2.58
CA THR A 76 6.52 -6.54 3.54
C THR A 76 6.77 -7.98 3.08
N ALA A 77 5.72 -8.69 2.64
CA ALA A 77 5.83 -10.06 2.13
C ALA A 77 6.68 -10.12 0.86
N SER A 78 6.55 -9.15 -0.06
CA SER A 78 7.34 -9.12 -1.30
C SER A 78 8.84 -8.94 -1.02
N PHE A 79 9.22 -8.05 -0.11
CA PHE A 79 10.63 -7.88 0.28
C PHE A 79 11.19 -9.12 0.98
N TYR A 80 10.38 -9.77 1.83
CA TYR A 80 10.76 -11.03 2.47
C TYR A 80 10.97 -12.15 1.44
N ALA A 81 10.00 -12.36 0.54
CA ALA A 81 10.08 -13.39 -0.50
C ALA A 81 11.23 -13.13 -1.50
N ALA A 82 11.58 -11.87 -1.72
CA ALA A 82 12.75 -11.49 -2.50
C ALA A 82 14.09 -11.72 -1.77
N GLY A 83 14.08 -12.06 -0.49
CA GLY A 83 15.30 -12.26 0.31
C GLY A 83 16.03 -10.96 0.68
N LEU A 84 15.32 -9.83 0.67
CA LEU A 84 15.91 -8.49 0.81
C LEU A 84 15.78 -7.90 2.21
N ASN A 85 15.11 -8.59 3.11
CA ASN A 85 14.91 -8.14 4.49
C ASN A 85 15.30 -9.24 5.49
N PRO A 86 16.60 -9.39 5.80
CA PRO A 86 17.10 -10.47 6.67
C PRO A 86 16.58 -10.38 8.11
N GLY A 87 16.10 -9.22 8.55
CA GLY A 87 15.49 -9.02 9.87
C GLY A 87 14.01 -9.42 9.94
N THR A 88 13.38 -9.78 8.82
CA THR A 88 11.99 -10.22 8.78
C THR A 88 11.92 -11.74 8.74
N SER A 89 11.11 -12.33 9.62
CA SER A 89 10.81 -13.76 9.66
C SER A 89 9.31 -13.99 9.57
N LEU A 90 8.88 -15.22 9.29
CA LEU A 90 7.46 -15.59 9.31
C LEU A 90 6.82 -15.27 10.67
N LEU A 91 7.53 -15.57 11.78
CA LEU A 91 7.08 -15.22 13.12
C LEU A 91 6.92 -13.70 13.30
N SER A 92 7.88 -12.92 12.81
CA SER A 92 7.79 -11.45 12.84
C SER A 92 6.56 -10.95 12.07
N MET A 93 6.30 -11.49 10.88
CA MET A 93 5.12 -11.12 10.07
C MET A 93 3.81 -11.53 10.74
N ALA A 94 3.76 -12.70 11.39
CA ALA A 94 2.58 -13.17 12.12
C ALA A 94 2.17 -12.23 13.27
N VAL A 95 3.09 -11.48 13.84
CA VAL A 95 2.80 -10.45 14.86
C VAL A 95 2.55 -9.07 14.25
N ARG A 96 3.31 -8.70 13.22
CA ARG A 96 3.25 -7.36 12.61
C ARG A 96 2.00 -7.14 11.75
N PHE A 97 1.52 -8.15 11.01
CA PHE A 97 0.35 -8.00 10.15
C PHE A 97 -0.95 -7.74 10.92
N PRO A 98 -1.26 -8.47 12.02
CA PRO A 98 -2.36 -8.11 12.89
C PRO A 98 -2.23 -6.70 13.51
N ALA A 99 -1.00 -6.29 13.85
CA ALA A 99 -0.78 -4.94 14.38
C ALA A 99 -1.05 -3.85 13.31
N GLN A 100 -0.65 -4.07 12.05
CA GLN A 100 -1.01 -3.20 10.93
C GLN A 100 -2.53 -3.16 10.72
N ALA A 101 -3.20 -4.30 10.77
CA ALA A 101 -4.66 -4.37 10.65
C ALA A 101 -5.36 -3.59 11.77
N ALA A 102 -4.92 -3.73 13.02
CA ALA A 102 -5.44 -2.97 14.15
C ALA A 102 -5.19 -1.46 14.00
N GLY A 103 -3.98 -1.07 13.59
CA GLY A 103 -3.64 0.32 13.29
C GLY A 103 -4.54 0.92 12.20
N SER A 104 -4.84 0.15 11.16
CA SER A 104 -5.71 0.60 10.07
C SER A 104 -7.14 0.90 10.54
N VAL A 105 -7.69 0.10 11.46
CA VAL A 105 -9.01 0.36 12.08
C VAL A 105 -8.99 1.69 12.83
N GLY A 106 -7.91 1.95 13.61
CA GLY A 106 -7.74 3.23 14.30
C GLY A 106 -7.73 4.42 13.36
N GLY A 107 -6.96 4.34 12.27
CA GLY A 107 -6.88 5.38 11.26
C GLY A 107 -8.20 5.62 10.53
N ALA A 108 -8.92 4.55 10.15
CA ALA A 108 -10.21 4.63 9.49
C ALA A 108 -11.28 5.28 10.40
N LYS A 109 -11.35 4.88 11.66
CA LYS A 109 -12.26 5.49 12.63
C LYS A 109 -11.94 6.98 12.85
N ALA A 110 -10.66 7.32 13.00
CA ALA A 110 -10.24 8.68 13.24
C ALA A 110 -10.61 9.61 12.08
N ILE A 111 -10.31 9.23 10.82
CA ILE A 111 -10.65 10.08 9.67
C ILE A 111 -12.15 10.26 9.49
N LEU A 112 -12.96 9.22 9.75
CA LEU A 112 -14.43 9.31 9.71
C LEU A 112 -14.99 10.28 10.74
N GLN A 113 -14.32 10.45 11.89
CA GLN A 113 -14.75 11.40 12.93
C GLN A 113 -14.39 12.85 12.57
N VAL A 114 -13.16 13.09 12.11
CA VAL A 114 -12.66 14.47 11.92
C VAL A 114 -13.01 15.06 10.56
N MET A 115 -13.33 14.25 9.57
CA MET A 115 -13.66 14.74 8.23
C MET A 115 -14.94 15.59 8.25
N PRO A 116 -14.92 16.82 7.72
CA PRO A 116 -16.13 17.62 7.58
C PRO A 116 -17.24 16.91 6.80
N ASN A 117 -18.48 17.06 7.24
CA ASN A 117 -19.63 16.32 6.70
C ASN A 117 -19.77 16.43 5.18
N LYS A 118 -19.46 17.61 4.61
CA LYS A 118 -19.51 17.83 3.16
C LYS A 118 -18.56 16.93 2.36
N TYR A 119 -17.50 16.39 2.97
CA TYR A 119 -16.51 15.54 2.32
C TYR A 119 -16.58 14.07 2.74
N LYS A 120 -17.37 13.71 3.76
CA LYS A 120 -17.48 12.33 4.25
C LYS A 120 -17.86 11.33 3.16
N HIS A 121 -18.71 11.74 2.22
CA HIS A 121 -19.12 10.92 1.08
C HIS A 121 -17.95 10.52 0.15
N MET A 122 -16.82 11.22 0.21
CA MET A 122 -15.60 10.92 -0.55
C MET A 122 -14.71 9.89 0.14
N LEU A 123 -14.91 9.63 1.44
CA LEU A 123 -14.18 8.63 2.19
C LEU A 123 -14.74 7.24 1.85
N ARG A 124 -14.07 6.55 0.96
CA ARG A 124 -14.46 5.21 0.52
C ARG A 124 -13.29 4.26 0.65
N GLY A 125 -13.55 3.09 1.22
CA GLY A 125 -12.63 1.96 1.18
C GLY A 125 -12.71 1.19 -0.14
N PRO A 126 -11.91 0.15 -0.28
CA PRO A 126 -12.02 -0.79 -1.40
C PRO A 126 -13.40 -1.44 -1.41
N SER A 127 -13.90 -1.75 -2.60
CA SER A 127 -15.24 -2.30 -2.81
C SER A 127 -15.26 -3.15 -4.07
N LEU A 128 -15.61 -4.41 -3.91
CA LEU A 128 -15.75 -5.36 -5.02
C LEU A 128 -16.91 -4.95 -5.93
N LYS A 129 -16.66 -4.87 -7.23
CA LYS A 129 -17.64 -4.46 -8.26
C LYS A 129 -17.82 -5.51 -9.36
N VAL A 130 -17.13 -6.61 -9.23
CA VAL A 130 -17.12 -7.76 -10.13
C VAL A 130 -17.36 -9.03 -9.32
N ASP A 131 -17.45 -10.18 -9.96
CA ASP A 131 -17.52 -11.45 -9.23
C ASP A 131 -16.26 -11.71 -8.40
N LEU A 132 -16.38 -12.62 -7.43
CA LEU A 132 -15.32 -12.91 -6.47
C LEU A 132 -14.00 -13.34 -7.13
N TYR A 133 -14.07 -14.22 -8.12
CA TYR A 133 -12.86 -14.75 -8.78
C TYR A 133 -12.16 -13.68 -9.61
N THR A 134 -12.90 -12.90 -10.37
CA THR A 134 -12.37 -11.73 -11.09
C THR A 134 -11.75 -10.73 -10.12
N GLY A 135 -12.36 -10.50 -8.95
CA GLY A 135 -11.82 -9.64 -7.91
C GLY A 135 -10.49 -10.12 -7.34
N ILE A 136 -10.38 -11.43 -7.03
CA ILE A 136 -9.12 -12.04 -6.55
C ILE A 136 -8.00 -11.86 -7.57
N ILE A 137 -8.27 -12.13 -8.85
CA ILE A 137 -7.30 -11.99 -9.93
C ILE A 137 -6.89 -10.51 -10.08
N ALA A 138 -7.85 -9.59 -10.09
CA ALA A 138 -7.59 -8.17 -10.25
C ALA A 138 -6.68 -7.61 -9.13
N GLU A 139 -7.02 -7.87 -7.84
CA GLU A 139 -6.17 -7.45 -6.72
C GLU A 139 -4.80 -8.14 -6.75
N GLY A 140 -4.74 -9.42 -7.09
CA GLY A 140 -3.50 -10.17 -7.23
C GLY A 140 -2.59 -9.56 -8.30
N VAL A 141 -3.12 -9.29 -9.49
CA VAL A 141 -2.36 -8.68 -10.60
C VAL A 141 -1.92 -7.27 -10.25
N MET A 142 -2.80 -6.42 -9.73
CA MET A 142 -2.45 -5.05 -9.35
C MET A 142 -1.38 -5.02 -8.25
N THR A 143 -1.50 -5.90 -7.26
CA THR A 143 -0.48 -6.01 -6.20
C THR A 143 0.84 -6.56 -6.74
N CYS A 144 0.79 -7.50 -7.67
CA CYS A 144 1.99 -8.01 -8.36
C CYS A 144 2.71 -6.87 -9.09
N VAL A 145 2.01 -6.09 -9.89
CA VAL A 145 2.60 -4.95 -10.62
C VAL A 145 3.14 -3.91 -9.64
N LEU A 146 2.39 -3.56 -8.58
CA LEU A 146 2.84 -2.60 -7.57
C LEU A 146 4.11 -3.07 -6.85
N CYS A 147 4.13 -4.32 -6.36
CA CYS A 147 5.28 -4.88 -5.65
C CYS A 147 6.49 -5.04 -6.56
N PHE A 148 6.31 -5.44 -7.80
CA PHE A 148 7.38 -5.51 -8.78
C PHE A 148 7.95 -4.12 -9.08
N ALA A 149 7.10 -3.13 -9.35
CA ALA A 149 7.52 -1.74 -9.56
C ALA A 149 8.28 -1.20 -8.34
N LEU A 150 7.78 -1.47 -7.12
CA LEU A 150 8.44 -1.08 -5.87
C LEU A 150 9.85 -1.69 -5.76
N LEU A 151 10.00 -2.99 -5.99
CA LEU A 151 11.29 -3.68 -5.95
C LEU A 151 12.26 -3.09 -6.99
N VAL A 152 11.82 -2.90 -8.23
CA VAL A 152 12.66 -2.32 -9.30
C VAL A 152 13.03 -0.87 -8.98
N ILE A 153 12.07 -0.02 -8.62
CA ILE A 153 12.32 1.40 -8.36
C ILE A 153 13.26 1.58 -7.17
N MET A 154 13.02 0.83 -6.08
CA MET A 154 13.82 0.98 -4.86
C MET A 154 15.25 0.45 -5.01
N LEU A 155 15.45 -0.63 -5.76
CA LEU A 155 16.73 -1.34 -5.81
C LEU A 155 17.53 -1.06 -7.09
N ARG A 156 16.88 -0.77 -8.20
CA ARG A 156 17.49 -0.58 -9.53
C ARG A 156 17.20 0.80 -10.14
N GLY A 157 16.25 1.55 -9.54
CA GLY A 157 15.84 2.87 -10.02
C GLY A 157 16.86 3.98 -9.72
N PRO A 158 16.51 5.23 -10.02
CA PRO A 158 17.37 6.40 -9.86
C PRO A 158 17.87 6.54 -8.43
N ARG A 159 19.04 7.18 -8.25
CA ARG A 159 19.61 7.38 -6.90
C ARG A 159 18.83 8.37 -6.05
N ASN A 160 18.16 9.34 -6.67
CA ASN A 160 17.42 10.39 -5.98
C ASN A 160 16.15 9.79 -5.32
N PRO A 161 15.98 9.90 -3.99
CA PRO A 161 14.85 9.33 -3.28
C PRO A 161 13.51 9.99 -3.65
N ILE A 162 13.49 11.27 -3.97
CA ILE A 162 12.28 11.99 -4.38
C ILE A 162 11.78 11.44 -5.72
N VAL A 163 12.69 11.22 -6.67
CA VAL A 163 12.34 10.64 -7.98
C VAL A 163 11.82 9.20 -7.82
N LYS A 164 12.42 8.40 -6.93
CA LYS A 164 11.90 7.05 -6.61
C LYS A 164 10.45 7.10 -6.12
N ILE A 165 10.19 7.99 -5.16
CA ILE A 165 8.84 8.12 -4.58
C ILE A 165 7.86 8.68 -5.61
N TRP A 166 8.29 9.63 -6.44
CA TRP A 166 7.48 10.13 -7.54
C TRP A 166 7.08 9.02 -8.52
N MET A 167 8.03 8.18 -8.96
CA MET A 167 7.76 7.03 -9.82
C MET A 167 6.79 6.05 -9.16
N LEU A 168 6.97 5.77 -7.86
CA LEU A 168 6.08 4.89 -7.11
C LEU A 168 4.67 5.47 -7.00
N SER A 169 4.54 6.79 -6.81
CA SER A 169 3.25 7.47 -6.78
C SER A 169 2.53 7.38 -8.12
N ILE A 170 3.24 7.58 -9.23
CA ILE A 170 2.68 7.40 -10.58
C ILE A 170 2.16 5.97 -10.76
N ALA A 171 2.98 4.96 -10.41
CA ALA A 171 2.58 3.56 -10.51
C ALA A 171 1.35 3.26 -9.65
N THR A 172 1.32 3.73 -8.41
CA THR A 172 0.20 3.52 -7.49
C THR A 172 -1.08 4.17 -8.00
N ILE A 173 -1.03 5.44 -8.40
CA ILE A 173 -2.22 6.16 -8.90
C ILE A 173 -2.70 5.53 -10.21
N GLY A 174 -1.78 5.15 -11.12
CA GLY A 174 -2.14 4.43 -12.35
C GLY A 174 -2.89 3.12 -12.08
N LEU A 175 -2.42 2.32 -11.11
CA LEU A 175 -3.08 1.07 -10.71
C LEU A 175 -4.44 1.32 -10.05
N VAL A 176 -4.55 2.36 -9.20
CA VAL A 176 -5.83 2.75 -8.60
C VAL A 176 -6.85 3.14 -9.68
N VAL A 177 -6.43 3.89 -10.69
CA VAL A 177 -7.31 4.26 -11.81
C VAL A 177 -7.70 3.04 -12.62
N ALA A 178 -6.74 2.18 -12.99
CA ALA A 178 -6.98 0.97 -13.79
C ALA A 178 -7.91 -0.03 -13.08
N GLY A 179 -7.73 -0.21 -11.78
CA GLY A 179 -8.50 -1.18 -11.00
C GLY A 179 -9.82 -0.65 -10.42
N ASN A 180 -10.11 0.65 -10.57
CA ASN A 180 -11.28 1.27 -9.94
C ASN A 180 -12.61 0.61 -10.32
N GLY A 181 -12.71 0.08 -11.54
CA GLY A 181 -13.88 -0.65 -12.04
C GLY A 181 -14.04 -2.07 -11.50
N TYR A 182 -13.01 -2.64 -10.85
CA TYR A 182 -12.97 -4.03 -10.39
C TYR A 182 -13.17 -4.14 -8.88
N THR A 183 -12.23 -3.60 -8.11
CA THR A 183 -12.16 -3.81 -6.65
C THR A 183 -12.06 -2.51 -5.87
N GLY A 184 -11.97 -1.34 -6.55
CA GLY A 184 -11.54 -0.12 -5.89
C GLY A 184 -10.21 -0.36 -5.17
N PRO A 185 -9.10 -0.57 -5.91
CA PRO A 185 -7.94 -1.35 -5.48
C PRO A 185 -7.39 -0.92 -4.13
N SER A 186 -7.10 -1.91 -3.30
CA SER A 186 -6.37 -1.70 -2.05
C SER A 186 -4.88 -1.97 -2.20
N MET A 187 -4.52 -3.11 -2.81
CA MET A 187 -3.13 -3.59 -2.89
C MET A 187 -2.42 -3.60 -1.52
N ASN A 188 -3.21 -3.50 -0.46
CA ASN A 188 -2.78 -3.41 0.93
C ASN A 188 -3.82 -4.08 1.83
N PRO A 189 -3.58 -5.33 2.28
CA PRO A 189 -4.50 -6.07 3.15
C PRO A 189 -4.91 -5.33 4.41
N ALA A 190 -3.97 -4.63 5.06
CA ALA A 190 -4.27 -3.89 6.28
C ALA A 190 -5.21 -2.70 6.00
N ASN A 191 -5.01 -1.95 4.92
CA ASN A 191 -5.91 -0.89 4.52
C ASN A 191 -7.32 -1.42 4.24
N ALA A 192 -7.43 -2.53 3.50
CA ALA A 192 -8.73 -3.16 3.23
C ALA A 192 -9.42 -3.60 4.52
N PHE A 193 -8.68 -4.19 5.47
CA PHE A 193 -9.23 -4.61 6.76
C PHE A 193 -9.80 -3.43 7.56
N GLY A 194 -9.09 -2.30 7.63
CA GLY A 194 -9.56 -1.12 8.36
C GLY A 194 -10.90 -0.62 7.84
N TRP A 195 -11.04 -0.51 6.53
CA TRP A 195 -12.29 -0.11 5.88
C TRP A 195 -13.39 -1.16 6.00
N ALA A 196 -13.05 -2.44 5.88
CA ALA A 196 -14.00 -3.53 6.09
C ALA A 196 -14.54 -3.55 7.52
N TYR A 197 -13.68 -3.27 8.51
CA TYR A 197 -14.09 -3.23 9.91
C TYR A 197 -15.09 -2.11 10.19
N VAL A 198 -14.83 -0.89 9.73
CA VAL A 198 -15.74 0.25 9.98
C VAL A 198 -17.03 0.15 9.19
N ASN A 199 -17.07 -0.64 8.12
CA ASN A 199 -18.22 -0.91 7.29
C ASN A 199 -18.90 -2.28 7.58
N ASN A 200 -18.50 -2.99 8.63
CA ASN A 200 -19.08 -4.25 9.13
C ASN A 200 -19.06 -5.45 8.14
N TRP A 201 -18.05 -5.55 7.29
CA TRP A 201 -17.83 -6.72 6.42
C TRP A 201 -16.47 -7.40 6.59
N HIS A 202 -15.77 -7.09 7.71
CA HIS A 202 -14.41 -7.59 8.01
C HIS A 202 -14.32 -9.10 8.27
N ASN A 203 -15.41 -9.80 8.44
CA ASN A 203 -15.49 -11.26 8.59
C ASN A 203 -15.97 -11.98 7.31
N SER A 204 -15.92 -11.32 6.15
CA SER A 204 -16.39 -11.87 4.89
C SER A 204 -15.32 -12.65 4.14
N TRP A 205 -15.73 -13.65 3.37
CA TRP A 205 -14.87 -14.33 2.41
C TRP A 205 -14.32 -13.38 1.33
N GLU A 206 -15.07 -12.34 0.99
CA GLU A 206 -14.62 -11.28 0.08
C GLU A 206 -13.36 -10.61 0.61
N LEU A 207 -13.36 -10.12 1.87
CA LEU A 207 -12.17 -9.52 2.45
C LEU A 207 -10.99 -10.47 2.42
N PHE A 208 -11.21 -11.72 2.85
CA PHE A 208 -10.12 -12.68 2.99
C PHE A 208 -9.53 -13.08 1.63
N LEU A 209 -10.36 -13.44 0.67
CA LEU A 209 -9.87 -13.96 -0.62
C LEU A 209 -9.40 -12.83 -1.54
N VAL A 210 -10.18 -11.76 -1.69
CA VAL A 210 -9.86 -10.67 -2.63
C VAL A 210 -8.75 -9.78 -2.09
N TYR A 211 -8.83 -9.36 -0.81
CA TYR A 211 -7.97 -8.31 -0.29
C TYR A 211 -6.82 -8.80 0.61
N TRP A 212 -6.73 -10.12 0.89
CA TRP A 212 -5.58 -10.73 1.58
C TRP A 212 -4.90 -11.78 0.71
N ILE A 213 -5.59 -12.84 0.30
CA ILE A 213 -4.98 -13.94 -0.47
C ILE A 213 -4.50 -13.44 -1.83
N GLY A 214 -5.37 -12.76 -2.61
CA GLY A 214 -5.00 -12.18 -3.92
C GLY A 214 -3.72 -11.33 -3.85
N PRO A 215 -3.67 -10.30 -2.99
CA PRO A 215 -2.47 -9.48 -2.78
C PRO A 215 -1.23 -10.25 -2.33
N PHE A 216 -1.34 -11.24 -1.44
CA PHE A 216 -0.17 -12.02 -1.03
C PHE A 216 0.38 -12.91 -2.15
N VAL A 217 -0.50 -13.52 -2.94
CA VAL A 217 -0.10 -14.25 -4.15
C VAL A 217 0.60 -13.31 -5.12
N GLY A 218 0.00 -12.15 -5.41
CA GLY A 218 0.59 -11.13 -6.28
C GLY A 218 1.97 -10.65 -5.80
N ALA A 219 2.12 -10.35 -4.52
CA ALA A 219 3.38 -9.94 -3.91
C ALA A 219 4.47 -11.02 -4.01
N THR A 220 4.10 -12.29 -3.82
CA THR A 220 5.02 -13.42 -3.93
C THR A 220 5.47 -13.64 -5.38
N VAL A 221 4.54 -13.59 -6.34
CA VAL A 221 4.85 -13.67 -7.77
C VAL A 221 5.79 -12.53 -8.18
N ALA A 222 5.52 -11.29 -7.76
CA ALA A 222 6.39 -10.15 -8.02
C ALA A 222 7.82 -10.36 -7.52
N ALA A 223 7.96 -10.87 -6.30
CA ALA A 223 9.26 -11.18 -5.72
C ALA A 223 10.00 -12.29 -6.48
N PHE A 224 9.29 -13.34 -6.91
CA PHE A 224 9.86 -14.41 -7.72
C PHE A 224 10.35 -13.88 -9.07
N VAL A 225 9.50 -13.15 -9.80
CA VAL A 225 9.86 -12.53 -11.10
C VAL A 225 11.06 -11.60 -10.94
N PHE A 226 11.09 -10.79 -9.88
CA PHE A 226 12.22 -9.90 -9.58
C PHE A 226 13.52 -10.69 -9.38
N ARG A 227 13.50 -11.79 -8.63
CA ARG A 227 14.68 -12.64 -8.40
C ARG A 227 15.19 -13.32 -9.66
N VAL A 228 14.29 -13.72 -10.56
CA VAL A 228 14.66 -14.31 -11.85
C VAL A 228 15.34 -13.28 -12.75
N LEU A 229 14.80 -12.07 -12.82
CA LEU A 229 15.35 -11.00 -13.68
C LEU A 229 16.59 -10.34 -13.09
N PHE A 230 16.72 -10.33 -11.76
CA PHE A 230 17.82 -9.68 -11.04
C PHE A 230 18.40 -10.64 -9.98
N PRO A 231 19.05 -11.74 -10.39
CA PRO A 231 19.60 -12.71 -9.45
C PRO A 231 20.66 -12.04 -8.55
N PRO A 232 20.77 -12.47 -7.28
CA PRO A 232 21.83 -12.00 -6.40
C PRO A 232 23.21 -12.39 -6.98
N PRO A 233 24.24 -11.58 -6.73
CA PRO A 233 25.59 -11.91 -7.18
C PRO A 233 26.03 -13.26 -6.59
N VAL A 234 26.57 -14.14 -7.43
CA VAL A 234 27.15 -15.41 -6.99
C VAL A 234 28.29 -15.11 -6.00
N PRO A 235 28.28 -15.70 -4.80
CA PRO A 235 29.40 -15.53 -3.87
C PRO A 235 30.69 -15.94 -4.57
N LYS A 236 31.70 -15.05 -4.59
CA LYS A 236 33.04 -15.43 -5.07
C LYS A 236 33.55 -16.52 -4.13
N GLU A 237 33.87 -17.70 -4.65
CA GLU A 237 34.61 -18.71 -3.90
C GLU A 237 35.86 -18.07 -3.32
N LYS A 238 36.02 -18.10 -2.00
CA LYS A 238 37.30 -17.75 -1.39
C LYS A 238 38.29 -18.79 -1.89
N LYS A 239 39.15 -18.39 -2.82
CA LYS A 239 40.31 -19.21 -3.14
C LYS A 239 41.08 -19.45 -1.82
N ALA A 240 41.15 -20.72 -1.43
CA ALA A 240 41.91 -21.19 -0.28
C ALA A 240 43.41 -20.94 -0.54
#